data_e561421917a151dbb13801d76bc97fb9
#
_entry.id   e561421917a151dbb13801d76bc97fb9
#
_cell.length_a   1.000
_cell.length_b   1.000
_cell.length_c   1.000
_cell.angle_alpha   90.00
_cell.angle_beta   90.00
_cell.angle_gamma   90.00
#
_symmetry.space_group_name_H-M   'P 1'
#
loop_
_entity.id
_entity.type
_entity.pdbx_description
1 polymer ?
#
loop_
_entity_poly.entity_id
_entity_poly.type
_entity_poly.pdbx_seq_one_letter_code
_entity_poly.pdbx_strand_id
1 'polypeptide(L)'
;MRKINLKDVPEQEKKSPKGKFGRKMKNISLALGREPESLDLSKRHPFDLALVRIPKGKFLCPYHAHSAESELYLVISGRGNVRDKNGTTEVGPGDAFLFQPGEAHQLSNAGNEDFVYYVIADNPRSGGTTGDSCYYPDSGKWAVTKDAWEEVVVKGTETDYFDGEDESLTAEDAEKL
;
A
#
# COMPACT_ATOMS: atom_id res chain seq x y z
N MET A 1 -6.57 26.30 12.34
CA MET A 1 -5.40 25.65 11.70
C MET A 1 -4.99 24.45 12.55
N ARG A 2 -4.82 23.26 11.97
CA ARG A 2 -4.20 22.12 12.64
C ARG A 2 -2.68 22.20 12.42
N LYS A 3 -1.90 22.01 13.48
CA LYS A 3 -0.43 22.11 13.43
C LYS A 3 0.19 21.03 14.31
N ILE A 4 1.19 20.35 13.78
CA ILE A 4 2.04 19.42 14.53
C ILE A 4 3.51 19.75 14.28
N ASN A 5 4.40 19.18 15.07
CA ASN A 5 5.83 19.15 14.78
C ASN A 5 6.25 17.66 14.64
N LEU A 6 7.07 17.37 13.64
CA LEU A 6 7.51 15.98 13.37
C LEU A 6 8.21 15.32 14.57
N LYS A 7 8.89 16.11 15.42
CA LYS A 7 9.53 15.58 16.64
C LYS A 7 8.51 14.98 17.63
N ASP A 8 7.27 15.50 17.59
CA ASP A 8 6.20 15.12 18.51
C ASP A 8 5.31 13.99 17.94
N VAL A 9 5.50 13.63 16.65
CA VAL A 9 4.79 12.52 16.01
C VAL A 9 5.44 11.18 16.43
N PRO A 10 4.68 10.25 17.02
CA PRO A 10 5.20 8.93 17.40
C PRO A 10 5.76 8.19 16.20
N GLU A 11 6.92 7.57 16.37
CA GLU A 11 7.50 6.68 15.37
C GLU A 11 7.01 5.25 15.62
N GLN A 12 6.42 4.64 14.60
CA GLN A 12 5.96 3.25 14.61
C GLN A 12 6.97 2.39 13.85
N GLU A 13 7.33 1.25 14.42
CA GLU A 13 8.22 0.29 13.76
C GLU A 13 7.42 -0.94 13.32
N LYS A 14 7.64 -1.40 12.08
CA LYS A 14 7.12 -2.66 11.55
C LYS A 14 8.27 -3.50 10.99
N LYS A 15 8.32 -4.78 11.38
CA LYS A 15 9.31 -5.76 10.90
C LYS A 15 8.61 -7.06 10.51
N SER A 16 9.09 -7.70 9.44
CA SER A 16 8.65 -9.05 9.11
C SER A 16 9.32 -10.08 10.03
N PRO A 17 8.69 -11.25 10.25
CA PRO A 17 9.20 -12.28 11.17
C PRO A 17 10.63 -12.72 10.87
N LYS A 18 11.03 -12.78 9.59
CA LYS A 18 12.38 -13.16 9.16
C LYS A 18 13.30 -11.95 8.92
N GLY A 19 12.84 -10.75 9.22
CA GLY A 19 13.63 -9.53 9.19
C GLY A 19 14.02 -8.99 7.81
N LYS A 20 13.52 -9.53 6.70
CA LYS A 20 13.76 -9.00 5.34
C LYS A 20 13.14 -7.61 5.18
N PHE A 21 11.90 -7.46 5.63
CA PHE A 21 11.18 -6.19 5.55
C PHE A 21 11.24 -5.47 6.88
N GLY A 22 11.43 -4.16 6.83
CA GLY A 22 11.47 -3.33 8.03
C GLY A 22 11.39 -1.85 7.71
N ARG A 23 10.57 -1.13 8.47
CA ARG A 23 10.45 0.32 8.36
C ARG A 23 10.14 0.94 9.72
N LYS A 24 10.50 2.21 9.84
CA LYS A 24 10.01 3.11 10.87
C LYS A 24 9.22 4.22 10.19
N MET A 25 8.11 4.61 10.76
CA MET A 25 7.19 5.55 10.11
C MET A 25 6.58 6.51 11.11
N LYS A 26 6.53 7.79 10.74
CA LYS A 26 5.75 8.82 11.41
C LYS A 26 4.57 9.18 10.52
N ASN A 27 3.37 8.80 10.94
CA ASN A 27 2.15 9.09 10.18
C ASN A 27 1.68 10.51 10.49
N ILE A 28 1.95 11.43 9.59
CA ILE A 28 1.66 12.85 9.72
C ILE A 28 0.17 13.11 9.59
N SER A 29 -0.49 12.42 8.67
CA SER A 29 -1.93 12.57 8.45
C SER A 29 -2.75 12.17 9.67
N LEU A 30 -2.39 11.06 10.34
CA LEU A 30 -3.03 10.66 11.60
C LEU A 30 -2.78 11.69 12.71
N ALA A 31 -1.56 12.20 12.83
CA ALA A 31 -1.23 13.24 13.80
C ALA A 31 -1.99 14.57 13.54
N LEU A 32 -2.38 14.83 12.31
CA LEU A 32 -3.22 15.96 11.90
C LEU A 32 -4.72 15.68 12.03
N GLY A 33 -5.12 14.51 12.56
CA GLY A 33 -6.49 14.16 12.89
C GLY A 33 -7.27 13.43 11.78
N ARG A 34 -6.57 12.79 10.82
CA ARG A 34 -7.20 11.79 9.98
C ARG A 34 -7.61 10.61 10.86
N GLU A 35 -8.84 10.14 10.71
CA GLU A 35 -9.25 8.89 11.35
C GLU A 35 -8.76 7.70 10.54
N PRO A 36 -8.10 6.72 11.18
CA PRO A 36 -7.71 5.48 10.51
C PRO A 36 -8.94 4.78 9.96
N GLU A 37 -8.85 4.30 8.71
CA GLU A 37 -9.82 3.38 8.10
C GLU A 37 -11.29 3.87 8.10
N SER A 38 -11.52 5.17 8.28
CA SER A 38 -12.87 5.72 8.23
C SER A 38 -13.40 5.75 6.80
N LEU A 39 -14.62 5.26 6.56
CA LEU A 39 -15.35 5.46 5.30
C LEU A 39 -15.98 6.85 5.22
N ASP A 40 -16.04 7.58 6.31
CA ASP A 40 -16.52 8.96 6.33
C ASP A 40 -15.48 9.86 5.65
N LEU A 41 -15.77 10.26 4.41
CA LEU A 41 -14.91 11.11 3.60
C LEU A 41 -14.64 12.49 4.24
N SER A 42 -15.50 12.94 5.16
CA SER A 42 -15.28 14.18 5.92
C SER A 42 -14.17 14.05 6.95
N LYS A 43 -13.85 12.83 7.36
CA LYS A 43 -12.83 12.47 8.35
C LYS A 43 -11.52 11.99 7.71
N ARG A 44 -11.52 11.80 6.39
CA ARG A 44 -10.32 11.45 5.62
C ARG A 44 -9.71 12.70 5.00
N HIS A 45 -8.40 12.77 5.02
CA HIS A 45 -7.69 13.74 4.18
C HIS A 45 -7.77 13.30 2.71
N PRO A 46 -7.69 14.22 1.73
CA PRO A 46 -7.63 13.85 0.31
C PRO A 46 -6.35 13.09 -0.05
N PHE A 47 -5.37 13.10 0.85
CA PHE A 47 -4.10 12.39 0.74
C PHE A 47 -3.63 11.94 2.12
N ASP A 48 -2.78 10.93 2.15
CA ASP A 48 -2.02 10.52 3.31
C ASP A 48 -0.57 10.94 3.18
N LEU A 49 0.01 11.44 4.26
CA LEU A 49 1.40 11.85 4.34
C LEU A 49 2.09 11.15 5.49
N ALA A 50 3.21 10.52 5.20
CA ALA A 50 4.09 9.93 6.21
C ALA A 50 5.56 10.20 5.92
N LEU A 51 6.36 10.30 6.99
CA LEU A 51 7.82 10.21 6.92
C LEU A 51 8.21 8.76 7.19
N VAL A 52 8.92 8.15 6.25
CA VAL A 52 9.34 6.74 6.31
C VAL A 52 10.86 6.65 6.35
N ARG A 53 11.36 5.70 7.17
CA ARG A 53 12.77 5.29 7.24
C ARG A 53 12.86 3.81 6.96
N ILE A 54 13.68 3.43 6.00
CA ILE A 54 14.05 2.04 5.77
C ILE A 54 15.47 1.85 6.33
N PRO A 55 15.67 1.03 7.38
CA PRO A 55 16.98 0.75 7.90
C PRO A 55 17.88 0.05 6.87
N LYS A 56 19.19 0.17 7.04
CA LYS A 56 20.20 -0.47 6.17
C LYS A 56 19.85 -1.94 5.88
N GLY A 57 19.91 -2.32 4.61
CA GLY A 57 19.72 -3.68 4.11
C GLY A 57 18.29 -4.20 4.20
N LYS A 58 17.31 -3.34 4.47
CA LYS A 58 15.89 -3.72 4.53
C LYS A 58 15.13 -3.29 3.28
N PHE A 59 14.03 -3.99 3.06
CA PHE A 59 12.99 -3.62 2.10
C PHE A 59 11.82 -2.99 2.84
N LEU A 60 11.14 -2.05 2.21
CA LEU A 60 9.93 -1.43 2.77
C LEU A 60 8.82 -2.47 3.01
N CYS A 61 8.46 -3.16 1.95
CA CYS A 61 7.38 -4.15 1.86
C CYS A 61 7.64 -5.09 0.67
N PRO A 62 6.82 -6.12 0.44
CA PRO A 62 6.86 -6.90 -0.78
C PRO A 62 6.65 -6.04 -2.04
N TYR A 63 7.12 -6.50 -3.19
CA TYR A 63 6.83 -5.92 -4.49
C TYR A 63 5.32 -5.96 -4.73
N HIS A 64 4.68 -4.81 -4.98
CA HIS A 64 3.23 -4.68 -5.00
C HIS A 64 2.76 -3.56 -5.93
N ALA A 65 1.51 -3.64 -6.32
CA ALA A 65 0.78 -2.60 -7.03
C ALA A 65 -0.52 -2.29 -6.31
N HIS A 66 -0.87 -1.03 -6.23
CA HIS A 66 -2.17 -0.55 -5.76
C HIS A 66 -3.19 -0.57 -6.90
N SER A 67 -4.45 -0.90 -6.61
CA SER A 67 -5.51 -0.93 -7.63
C SER A 67 -6.06 0.46 -7.93
N ALA A 68 -6.00 1.38 -6.98
CA ALA A 68 -6.63 2.69 -7.08
C ALA A 68 -5.78 3.84 -6.50
N GLU A 69 -4.87 3.56 -5.58
CA GLU A 69 -4.04 4.55 -4.91
C GLU A 69 -2.82 4.92 -5.74
N SER A 70 -2.51 6.21 -5.80
CA SER A 70 -1.25 6.75 -6.35
C SER A 70 -0.31 7.10 -5.20
N GLU A 71 0.96 6.79 -5.33
CA GLU A 71 1.97 7.10 -4.31
C GLU A 71 3.09 7.97 -4.87
N LEU A 72 3.25 9.17 -4.31
CA LEU A 72 4.36 10.09 -4.59
C LEU A 72 5.39 9.99 -3.47
N TYR A 73 6.64 9.82 -3.86
CA TYR A 73 7.79 9.74 -2.97
C TYR A 73 8.72 10.93 -3.17
N LEU A 74 9.26 11.47 -2.07
CA LEU A 74 10.29 12.51 -2.08
C LEU A 74 11.42 12.12 -1.12
N VAL A 75 12.59 11.84 -1.67
CA VAL A 75 13.75 11.41 -0.89
C VAL A 75 14.37 12.58 -0.13
N ILE A 76 14.60 12.38 1.16
CA ILE A 76 15.16 13.40 2.07
C ILE A 76 16.62 13.11 2.39
N SER A 77 16.97 11.85 2.70
CA SER A 77 18.35 11.46 3.01
C SER A 77 18.59 9.98 2.79
N GLY A 78 19.85 9.59 2.71
CA GLY A 78 20.26 8.23 2.41
C GLY A 78 20.12 7.89 0.93
N ARG A 79 20.39 6.63 0.58
CA ARG A 79 20.24 6.10 -0.78
C ARG A 79 19.41 4.85 -0.75
N GLY A 80 18.54 4.70 -1.73
CA GLY A 80 17.68 3.54 -1.89
C GLY A 80 17.68 3.01 -3.31
N ASN A 81 17.13 1.82 -3.46
CA ASN A 81 16.79 1.24 -4.75
C ASN A 81 15.28 1.16 -4.88
N VAL A 82 14.78 1.58 -6.03
CA VAL A 82 13.39 1.47 -6.44
C VAL A 82 13.32 0.45 -7.58
N ARG A 83 12.63 -0.66 -7.33
CA ARG A 83 12.34 -1.69 -8.33
C ARG A 83 10.96 -1.43 -8.92
N ASP A 84 10.88 -1.43 -10.24
CA ASP A 84 9.65 -1.43 -11.03
C ASP A 84 9.66 -2.53 -12.09
N LYS A 85 8.75 -2.48 -13.07
CA LYS A 85 8.68 -3.42 -14.20
C LYS A 85 9.86 -3.34 -15.15
N ASN A 86 10.59 -2.20 -15.16
CA ASN A 86 11.73 -1.96 -16.07
C ASN A 86 13.08 -2.34 -15.42
N GLY A 87 13.09 -2.64 -14.12
CA GLY A 87 14.29 -3.00 -13.37
C GLY A 87 14.43 -2.26 -12.05
N THR A 88 15.67 -1.92 -11.70
CA THR A 88 15.99 -1.26 -10.43
C THR A 88 16.76 0.03 -10.70
N THR A 89 16.30 1.12 -10.11
CA THR A 89 16.91 2.44 -10.20
C THR A 89 17.38 2.87 -8.81
N GLU A 90 18.62 3.36 -8.70
CA GLU A 90 19.11 4.00 -7.49
C GLU A 90 18.53 5.41 -7.37
N VAL A 91 18.12 5.77 -6.14
CA VAL A 91 17.57 7.09 -5.82
C VAL A 91 18.27 7.67 -4.59
N GLY A 92 18.34 9.00 -4.53
CA GLY A 92 18.99 9.74 -3.47
C GLY A 92 18.31 11.06 -3.12
N PRO A 93 18.87 11.85 -2.20
CA PRO A 93 18.25 13.08 -1.72
C PRO A 93 17.88 14.05 -2.85
N GLY A 94 16.62 14.52 -2.83
CA GLY A 94 16.04 15.40 -3.83
C GLY A 94 15.33 14.69 -4.98
N ASP A 95 15.50 13.39 -5.14
CA ASP A 95 14.73 12.64 -6.12
C ASP A 95 13.26 12.54 -5.70
N ALA A 96 12.39 12.69 -6.68
CA ALA A 96 10.96 12.47 -6.53
C ALA A 96 10.46 11.50 -7.63
N PHE A 97 9.58 10.59 -7.27
CA PHE A 97 9.00 9.62 -8.19
C PHE A 97 7.57 9.27 -7.79
N LEU A 98 6.77 8.90 -8.79
CA LEU A 98 5.35 8.64 -8.66
C LEU A 98 5.05 7.25 -9.22
N PHE A 99 4.23 6.49 -8.48
CA PHE A 99 3.58 5.30 -8.99
C PHE A 99 2.07 5.53 -9.04
N GLN A 100 1.50 5.24 -10.20
CA GLN A 100 0.07 5.30 -10.43
C GLN A 100 -0.58 3.92 -10.17
N PRO A 101 -1.91 3.85 -10.05
CA PRO A 101 -2.61 2.58 -9.96
C PRO A 101 -2.14 1.57 -11.01
N GLY A 102 -1.89 0.33 -10.58
CA GLY A 102 -1.37 -0.75 -11.44
C GLY A 102 0.15 -0.77 -11.63
N GLU A 103 0.88 0.27 -11.23
CA GLU A 103 2.34 0.30 -11.33
C GLU A 103 3.01 -0.39 -10.15
N ALA A 104 3.44 -1.63 -10.37
CA ALA A 104 4.10 -2.40 -9.33
C ALA A 104 5.47 -1.84 -8.99
N HIS A 105 5.77 -1.76 -7.69
CA HIS A 105 7.02 -1.21 -7.19
C HIS A 105 7.47 -1.81 -5.85
N GLN A 106 8.75 -1.62 -5.52
CA GLN A 106 9.35 -2.00 -4.25
C GLN A 106 10.53 -1.09 -3.94
N LEU A 107 10.57 -0.56 -2.73
CA LEU A 107 11.69 0.22 -2.23
C LEU A 107 12.57 -0.61 -1.30
N SER A 108 13.89 -0.40 -1.38
CA SER A 108 14.86 -1.01 -0.48
C SER A 108 16.00 -0.05 -0.17
N ASN A 109 16.63 -0.26 0.98
CA ASN A 109 17.81 0.50 1.37
C ASN A 109 19.08 -0.28 1.01
N ALA A 110 19.77 0.18 -0.04
CA ALA A 110 21.08 -0.34 -0.45
C ALA A 110 22.26 0.47 0.12
N GLY A 111 21.98 1.57 0.83
CA GLY A 111 22.98 2.46 1.42
C GLY A 111 23.53 1.97 2.76
N ASN A 112 24.38 2.82 3.37
CA ASN A 112 24.98 2.56 4.67
C ASN A 112 24.26 3.25 5.83
N GLU A 113 23.35 4.17 5.51
CA GLU A 113 22.53 4.94 6.45
C GLU A 113 21.06 4.64 6.21
N ASP A 114 20.17 5.12 7.08
CA ASP A 114 18.73 5.01 6.86
C ASP A 114 18.34 5.71 5.56
N PHE A 115 17.55 5.05 4.73
CA PHE A 115 16.91 5.64 3.56
C PHE A 115 15.61 6.30 3.99
N VAL A 116 15.56 7.64 3.91
CA VAL A 116 14.48 8.46 4.47
C VAL A 116 13.78 9.24 3.37
N TYR A 117 12.45 9.17 3.35
CA TYR A 117 11.63 9.86 2.37
C TYR A 117 10.25 10.21 2.94
N TYR A 118 9.59 11.18 2.31
CA TYR A 118 8.16 11.35 2.47
C TYR A 118 7.43 10.49 1.43
N VAL A 119 6.35 9.85 1.85
CA VAL A 119 5.35 9.26 0.96
C VAL A 119 4.05 10.03 1.11
N ILE A 120 3.47 10.37 -0.03
CA ILE A 120 2.17 11.02 -0.16
C ILE A 120 1.32 10.09 -1.01
N ALA A 121 0.32 9.49 -0.39
CA ALA A 121 -0.64 8.64 -1.07
C ALA A 121 -1.96 9.39 -1.22
N ASP A 122 -2.60 9.30 -2.37
CA ASP A 122 -3.95 9.83 -2.50
C ASP A 122 -4.93 8.89 -1.78
N ASN A 123 -6.10 9.43 -1.42
CA ASN A 123 -7.21 8.64 -0.91
C ASN A 123 -8.25 8.57 -2.04
N PRO A 124 -8.22 7.54 -2.89
CA PRO A 124 -9.10 7.46 -4.03
C PRO A 124 -10.56 7.49 -3.58
N ARG A 125 -11.28 8.48 -4.09
CA ARG A 125 -12.71 8.68 -3.84
C ARG A 125 -13.56 7.92 -4.84
N SER A 126 -13.16 6.72 -5.20
CA SER A 126 -14.01 5.90 -6.05
C SER A 126 -15.31 5.64 -5.31
N GLY A 127 -16.43 5.99 -5.91
CA GLY A 127 -17.79 5.86 -5.36
C GLY A 127 -18.24 4.40 -5.18
N GLY A 128 -17.31 3.52 -4.84
CA GLY A 128 -17.51 2.12 -4.52
C GLY A 128 -17.11 1.83 -3.08
N THR A 129 -17.64 0.77 -2.56
CA THR A 129 -17.41 0.27 -1.19
C THR A 129 -16.03 -0.34 -0.99
N THR A 130 -15.26 -0.47 -2.05
CA THR A 130 -13.93 -1.05 -2.01
C THR A 130 -12.93 0.08 -2.14
N GLY A 131 -12.23 0.37 -1.09
CA GLY A 131 -11.03 1.19 -1.15
C GLY A 131 -9.99 0.58 -2.09
N ASP A 132 -8.75 0.94 -1.88
CA ASP A 132 -7.64 0.36 -2.60
C ASP A 132 -7.45 -1.14 -2.25
N SER A 133 -6.90 -1.90 -3.17
CA SER A 133 -6.41 -3.27 -2.95
C SER A 133 -4.98 -3.38 -3.48
N CYS A 134 -4.18 -4.25 -2.87
CA CYS A 134 -2.81 -4.48 -3.31
C CYS A 134 -2.65 -5.84 -3.95
N TYR A 135 -2.01 -5.88 -5.11
CA TYR A 135 -1.52 -7.11 -5.73
C TYR A 135 -0.02 -7.26 -5.51
N TYR A 136 0.45 -8.47 -5.23
CA TYR A 136 1.85 -8.83 -4.99
C TYR A 136 2.36 -9.78 -6.06
N PRO A 137 2.93 -9.27 -7.18
CA PRO A 137 3.28 -10.09 -8.35
C PRO A 137 4.24 -11.25 -8.02
N ASP A 138 5.26 -11.01 -7.17
CA ASP A 138 6.25 -12.04 -6.83
C ASP A 138 5.66 -13.25 -6.09
N SER A 139 4.50 -13.14 -5.50
CA SER A 139 3.90 -14.19 -4.67
C SER A 139 2.47 -14.58 -5.06
N GLY A 140 1.88 -13.89 -6.06
CA GLY A 140 0.51 -14.12 -6.50
C GLY A 140 -0.53 -13.94 -5.39
N LYS A 141 -0.32 -12.93 -4.54
CA LYS A 141 -1.23 -12.63 -3.43
C LYS A 141 -1.96 -11.33 -3.68
N TRP A 142 -3.08 -11.19 -2.99
CA TRP A 142 -3.88 -9.97 -2.94
C TRP A 142 -4.12 -9.57 -1.49
N ALA A 143 -3.99 -8.30 -1.19
CA ALA A 143 -4.59 -7.71 0.00
C ALA A 143 -5.92 -7.09 -0.41
N VAL A 144 -6.99 -7.56 0.20
CA VAL A 144 -8.36 -7.14 -0.09
C VAL A 144 -9.09 -6.80 1.21
N THR A 145 -10.07 -5.91 1.12
CA THR A 145 -10.92 -5.59 2.26
C THR A 145 -12.01 -6.63 2.38
N LYS A 146 -12.05 -7.32 3.52
CA LYS A 146 -13.08 -8.25 3.92
C LYS A 146 -14.06 -7.55 4.88
N ASP A 147 -15.33 -7.85 4.77
CA ASP A 147 -16.38 -7.41 5.70
C ASP A 147 -16.34 -5.89 6.01
N ALA A 148 -16.07 -5.08 4.99
CA ALA A 148 -16.04 -3.61 4.99
C ALA A 148 -14.89 -2.96 5.78
N TRP A 149 -14.12 -3.68 6.61
CA TRP A 149 -13.12 -3.05 7.50
C TRP A 149 -11.85 -3.85 7.74
N GLU A 150 -11.86 -5.13 7.44
CA GLU A 150 -10.71 -6.00 7.69
C GLU A 150 -9.92 -6.22 6.40
N GLU A 151 -8.67 -5.76 6.37
CA GLU A 151 -7.74 -6.12 5.31
C GLU A 151 -7.24 -7.56 5.55
N VAL A 152 -7.44 -8.40 4.56
CA VAL A 152 -6.94 -9.78 4.55
C VAL A 152 -6.05 -10.01 3.34
N VAL A 153 -5.04 -10.85 3.51
CA VAL A 153 -4.16 -11.27 2.42
C VAL A 153 -4.57 -12.66 1.97
N VAL A 154 -4.99 -12.76 0.71
CA VAL A 154 -5.44 -14.01 0.11
C VAL A 154 -4.51 -14.44 -1.02
N LYS A 155 -4.50 -15.73 -1.32
CA LYS A 155 -3.88 -16.30 -2.51
C LYS A 155 -4.94 -17.08 -3.25
N GLY A 156 -5.21 -16.69 -4.49
CA GLY A 156 -6.24 -17.29 -5.33
C GLY A 156 -5.75 -17.43 -6.76
N THR A 157 -6.52 -18.13 -7.56
CA THR A 157 -6.40 -18.21 -9.01
C THR A 157 -7.57 -17.49 -9.63
N GLU A 158 -7.36 -16.92 -10.83
CA GLU A 158 -8.47 -16.42 -11.63
C GLU A 158 -9.43 -17.57 -11.96
N THR A 159 -10.71 -17.29 -11.87
CA THR A 159 -11.77 -18.25 -12.18
C THR A 159 -12.91 -17.53 -12.93
N ASP A 160 -13.79 -18.28 -13.54
CA ASP A 160 -15.01 -17.73 -14.14
C ASP A 160 -15.96 -17.23 -13.07
N TYR A 161 -16.76 -16.19 -13.40
CA TYR A 161 -17.71 -15.60 -12.44
C TYR A 161 -18.73 -16.60 -11.91
N PHE A 162 -19.09 -17.58 -12.72
CA PHE A 162 -20.09 -18.60 -12.39
C PHE A 162 -19.48 -19.91 -11.88
N ASP A 163 -18.15 -19.99 -11.76
CA ASP A 163 -17.48 -21.21 -11.30
C ASP A 163 -17.93 -21.58 -9.88
N GLY A 164 -18.49 -22.78 -9.75
CA GLY A 164 -19.09 -23.30 -8.51
C GLY A 164 -20.53 -22.84 -8.24
N GLU A 165 -21.08 -21.94 -9.04
CA GLU A 165 -22.46 -21.46 -8.87
C GLU A 165 -23.45 -22.22 -9.79
N ASP A 166 -23.05 -22.51 -11.02
CA ASP A 166 -23.91 -23.20 -12.02
C ASP A 166 -23.95 -24.73 -11.87
N GLU A 167 -23.05 -25.32 -11.10
CA GLU A 167 -22.92 -26.78 -10.96
C GLU A 167 -24.12 -27.45 -10.25
N SER A 168 -24.96 -26.67 -9.58
CA SER A 168 -26.09 -27.16 -8.79
C SER A 168 -27.44 -27.17 -9.49
N LEU A 169 -27.55 -26.59 -10.70
CA LEU A 169 -28.82 -26.58 -11.46
C LEU A 169 -29.07 -27.96 -12.06
N THR A 170 -30.05 -28.64 -11.54
CA THR A 170 -30.59 -29.87 -12.17
C THR A 170 -31.51 -29.52 -13.32
N ALA A 171 -31.79 -30.48 -14.23
CA ALA A 171 -32.75 -30.31 -15.31
C ALA A 171 -34.14 -29.93 -14.81
N GLU A 172 -34.51 -30.36 -13.58
CA GLU A 172 -35.77 -29.98 -12.92
C GLU A 172 -35.80 -28.50 -12.45
N ASP A 173 -34.64 -27.92 -12.12
CA ASP A 173 -34.57 -26.52 -11.71
C ASP A 173 -34.69 -25.59 -12.92
N ALA A 174 -34.20 -26.00 -14.08
CA ALA A 174 -34.28 -25.26 -15.33
C ALA A 174 -35.74 -25.19 -15.90
N GLU A 175 -36.61 -26.14 -15.55
CA GLU A 175 -38.01 -26.14 -15.95
C GLU A 175 -38.91 -25.23 -15.06
N LYS A 176 -38.35 -24.72 -13.95
CA LYS A 176 -39.09 -23.88 -12.98
C LYS A 176 -38.77 -22.39 -13.09
N LEU A 177 -37.82 -22.01 -13.93
CA LEU A 177 -37.47 -20.63 -14.26
C LEU A 177 -38.17 -20.13 -15.52
#